data_cafe068d496170ed3738b6cd668cb2b0
#
_entry.id   cafe068d496170ed3738b6cd668cb2b0
#
_cell.length_a   1.000
_cell.length_b   1.000
_cell.length_c   1.000
_cell.angle_alpha   90.00
_cell.angle_beta   90.00
_cell.angle_gamma   90.00
#
_symmetry.space_group_name_H-M   'P 1'
#
loop_
_entity.id
_entity.type
_entity.pdbx_description
1 polymer ?
#
loop_
_entity_poly.entity_id
_entity_poly.type
_entity_poly.pdbx_seq_one_letter_code
_entity_poly.pdbx_strand_id
1 'polypeptide(L)'
;MSCDAKQLKLQGLFELYKEKVQDEKYLHIGDHKIHDGICAGLAGIDYILISSGVGLFRKTGFAECTDYAQTLEERVMLGLVIAKLFNSPFVETTDEGRVALQEEYDYGYGICAPLISKFAVWLYETIKKEAVDNILFAARDGYLMQTLYCMTREAYNDMSVPEGIYFYTSRKAAVMTGINNEAFINMIIDISNGMPPKKMMRERFGLESRDILSYQEEVYGNSIHKYVWAHAEAIFKRADLAKRNYFKYMGNIGLEIGKTYAFMDFVSSGTTQKALARMAPFEIKGFYAGWNGTEDERNVDVKAMFKENTASFLQRFKIMETFITSLEPSVNYFDDNGNPVFSYQDRSERELKYVSCMQDACVDFLQEFLKLVLPIEGAISNEFVDRVFAVGKRVDVVDKNAVINHLVLMDDWRKKRNHIEQIIQ
;
A
#
# COMPACT_ATOMS: atom_id res chain seq x y z
N MET A 1 -41.37 -0.12 -9.59
CA MET A 1 -41.28 -1.37 -10.39
C MET A 1 -41.31 -2.55 -9.44
N SER A 2 -42.21 -3.49 -9.62
CA SER A 2 -42.25 -4.66 -8.74
C SER A 2 -41.15 -5.67 -9.17
N CYS A 3 -40.51 -6.31 -8.22
CA CYS A 3 -39.55 -7.39 -8.46
C CYS A 3 -40.21 -8.64 -9.10
N ASP A 4 -41.52 -8.71 -9.10
CA ASP A 4 -42.31 -9.83 -9.61
C ASP A 4 -42.14 -10.04 -11.12
N ALA A 5 -41.83 -8.95 -11.86
CA ALA A 5 -41.59 -9.00 -13.29
C ALA A 5 -40.37 -9.86 -13.69
N LYS A 6 -39.35 -9.97 -12.84
CA LYS A 6 -38.16 -10.78 -13.11
C LYS A 6 -38.36 -12.27 -12.81
N GLN A 7 -39.31 -12.64 -11.94
CA GLN A 7 -39.48 -14.04 -11.54
C GLN A 7 -40.17 -14.90 -12.61
N LEU A 8 -41.02 -14.31 -13.45
CA LEU A 8 -41.81 -15.08 -14.41
C LEU A 8 -41.18 -15.24 -15.78
N LYS A 9 -40.14 -14.50 -16.14
CA LYS A 9 -39.31 -14.62 -17.36
C LYS A 9 -40.05 -14.88 -18.68
N LEU A 10 -41.35 -14.61 -18.72
CA LEU A 10 -42.25 -15.00 -19.78
C LEU A 10 -42.88 -13.77 -20.43
N GLN A 11 -43.10 -13.83 -21.75
CA GLN A 11 -43.83 -12.84 -22.54
C GLN A 11 -45.17 -12.43 -21.91
N GLY A 12 -45.90 -13.38 -21.31
CA GLY A 12 -47.17 -13.15 -20.67
C GLY A 12 -47.15 -12.17 -19.49
N LEU A 13 -46.00 -11.91 -18.87
CA LEU A 13 -45.91 -10.90 -17.83
C LEU A 13 -45.97 -9.48 -18.39
N PHE A 14 -45.37 -9.21 -19.52
CA PHE A 14 -45.44 -7.92 -20.20
C PHE A 14 -46.85 -7.67 -20.72
N GLU A 15 -47.55 -8.72 -21.19
CA GLU A 15 -48.97 -8.66 -21.60
C GLU A 15 -49.87 -8.35 -20.42
N LEU A 16 -49.68 -9.01 -19.28
CA LEU A 16 -50.42 -8.78 -18.05
C LEU A 16 -50.19 -7.35 -17.49
N TYR A 17 -49.00 -6.83 -17.65
CA TYR A 17 -48.66 -5.45 -17.26
C TYR A 17 -49.38 -4.44 -18.15
N LYS A 18 -49.42 -4.71 -19.44
CA LYS A 18 -50.12 -3.87 -20.43
C LYS A 18 -51.67 -3.84 -20.22
N GLU A 19 -52.24 -4.96 -19.81
CA GLU A 19 -53.65 -5.03 -19.44
C GLU A 19 -54.01 -4.22 -18.19
N LYS A 20 -53.07 -4.13 -17.23
CA LYS A 20 -53.29 -3.41 -15.96
C LYS A 20 -53.13 -1.89 -16.08
N VAL A 21 -52.39 -1.42 -17.06
CA VAL A 21 -51.98 0.00 -17.19
C VAL A 21 -52.46 0.48 -18.55
N GLN A 22 -53.77 0.53 -18.75
CA GLN A 22 -54.40 0.98 -19.99
C GLN A 22 -54.06 2.45 -20.25
N ASP A 23 -53.73 2.79 -21.50
CA ASP A 23 -53.50 4.15 -22.02
C ASP A 23 -52.20 4.88 -21.62
N GLU A 24 -51.24 4.24 -20.97
CA GLU A 24 -49.95 4.84 -20.70
C GLU A 24 -48.86 4.36 -21.69
N LYS A 25 -47.88 5.21 -21.94
CA LYS A 25 -46.64 4.82 -22.64
C LYS A 25 -45.68 4.18 -21.67
N TYR A 26 -45.17 2.99 -22.00
CA TYR A 26 -44.20 2.31 -21.20
C TYR A 26 -42.88 2.22 -21.93
N LEU A 27 -41.80 2.25 -21.14
CA LEU A 27 -40.48 1.93 -21.58
C LEU A 27 -39.89 0.89 -20.62
N HIS A 28 -39.53 -0.27 -21.14
CA HIS A 28 -38.79 -1.28 -20.39
C HIS A 28 -37.30 -1.09 -20.53
N ILE A 29 -36.57 -1.12 -19.39
CA ILE A 29 -35.10 -1.03 -19.37
C ILE A 29 -34.55 -2.27 -18.69
N GLY A 30 -33.68 -3.01 -19.36
CA GLY A 30 -33.05 -4.21 -18.81
C GLY A 30 -31.79 -4.61 -19.55
N ASP A 31 -31.16 -5.70 -19.11
CA ASP A 31 -29.87 -6.13 -19.61
C ASP A 31 -29.91 -7.44 -20.40
N HIS A 32 -31.02 -8.18 -20.32
CA HIS A 32 -31.12 -9.49 -20.93
C HIS A 32 -31.80 -9.41 -22.30
N LYS A 33 -31.04 -9.68 -23.38
CA LYS A 33 -31.51 -9.56 -24.77
C LYS A 33 -32.83 -10.27 -25.05
N ILE A 34 -33.04 -11.49 -24.52
CA ILE A 34 -34.26 -12.25 -24.74
C ILE A 34 -35.39 -11.74 -23.85
N HIS A 35 -35.17 -11.72 -22.52
CA HIS A 35 -36.22 -11.41 -21.56
C HIS A 35 -36.61 -9.94 -21.54
N ASP A 36 -35.64 -9.04 -21.58
CA ASP A 36 -35.87 -7.59 -21.50
C ASP A 36 -36.05 -6.95 -22.89
N GLY A 37 -35.53 -7.57 -23.93
CA GLY A 37 -35.64 -7.07 -25.30
C GLY A 37 -36.76 -7.76 -26.07
N ILE A 38 -36.51 -9.01 -26.47
CA ILE A 38 -37.41 -9.72 -27.39
C ILE A 38 -38.83 -9.90 -26.76
N CYS A 39 -38.92 -10.33 -25.51
CA CYS A 39 -40.23 -10.53 -24.86
C CYS A 39 -40.97 -9.21 -24.65
N ALA A 40 -40.32 -8.12 -24.31
CA ALA A 40 -40.95 -6.80 -24.22
C ALA A 40 -41.47 -6.33 -25.58
N GLY A 41 -40.62 -6.45 -26.63
CA GLY A 41 -41.01 -6.11 -28.00
C GLY A 41 -42.16 -6.93 -28.56
N LEU A 42 -42.23 -8.24 -28.28
CA LEU A 42 -43.36 -9.10 -28.67
C LEU A 42 -44.67 -8.69 -27.98
N ALA A 43 -44.60 -8.16 -26.74
CA ALA A 43 -45.74 -7.59 -26.05
C ALA A 43 -46.05 -6.15 -26.51
N GLY A 44 -45.31 -5.59 -27.47
CA GLY A 44 -45.52 -4.23 -27.97
C GLY A 44 -45.12 -3.15 -26.98
N ILE A 45 -44.13 -3.41 -26.14
CA ILE A 45 -43.53 -2.47 -25.20
C ILE A 45 -42.19 -1.99 -25.76
N ASP A 46 -42.02 -0.67 -25.81
CA ASP A 46 -40.72 -0.10 -26.15
C ASP A 46 -39.67 -0.48 -25.11
N TYR A 47 -38.47 -0.82 -25.55
CA TYR A 47 -37.43 -1.23 -24.63
C TYR A 47 -36.07 -0.62 -24.96
N ILE A 48 -35.22 -0.44 -23.95
CA ILE A 48 -33.83 -0.09 -24.04
C ILE A 48 -33.01 -1.20 -23.36
N LEU A 49 -32.09 -1.78 -24.11
CA LEU A 49 -31.11 -2.71 -23.55
C LEU A 49 -29.89 -1.93 -23.08
N ILE A 50 -29.57 -2.07 -21.79
CA ILE A 50 -28.34 -1.57 -21.21
C ILE A 50 -27.48 -2.76 -20.81
N SER A 51 -26.15 -2.63 -20.87
CA SER A 51 -25.28 -3.69 -20.38
C SER A 51 -25.33 -3.76 -18.86
N SER A 52 -25.46 -4.96 -18.29
CA SER A 52 -25.24 -5.15 -16.85
C SER A 52 -23.79 -4.92 -16.48
N GLY A 53 -23.49 -4.62 -15.20
CA GLY A 53 -22.13 -4.47 -14.70
C GLY A 53 -21.26 -5.70 -15.02
N VAL A 54 -21.79 -6.90 -14.84
CA VAL A 54 -21.10 -8.16 -15.22
C VAL A 54 -20.92 -8.26 -16.73
N GLY A 55 -21.90 -7.77 -17.52
CA GLY A 55 -21.79 -7.75 -18.99
C GLY A 55 -20.71 -6.79 -19.47
N LEU A 56 -20.56 -5.63 -18.84
CA LEU A 56 -19.47 -4.69 -19.11
C LEU A 56 -18.11 -5.26 -18.68
N PHE A 57 -18.03 -5.78 -17.48
CA PHE A 57 -16.83 -6.42 -16.93
C PHE A 57 -16.28 -7.50 -17.88
N ARG A 58 -17.15 -8.39 -18.40
CA ARG A 58 -16.76 -9.48 -19.31
C ARG A 58 -16.19 -9.01 -20.65
N LYS A 59 -16.42 -7.77 -21.04
CA LYS A 59 -15.84 -7.17 -22.26
C LYS A 59 -14.47 -6.56 -22.05
N THR A 60 -13.98 -6.53 -20.81
CA THR A 60 -12.72 -5.90 -20.45
C THR A 60 -11.66 -6.91 -20.03
N GLY A 61 -10.41 -6.46 -19.93
CA GLY A 61 -9.30 -7.27 -19.42
C GLY A 61 -9.49 -7.75 -17.98
N PHE A 62 -10.40 -7.14 -17.21
CA PHE A 62 -10.75 -7.60 -15.86
C PHE A 62 -11.42 -8.99 -15.85
N ALA A 63 -12.02 -9.42 -16.97
CA ALA A 63 -12.62 -10.75 -17.08
C ALA A 63 -11.64 -11.88 -16.74
N GLU A 64 -10.36 -11.69 -17.02
CA GLU A 64 -9.29 -12.63 -16.65
C GLU A 64 -9.24 -12.92 -15.14
N CYS A 65 -9.64 -11.97 -14.29
CA CYS A 65 -9.63 -12.15 -12.84
C CYS A 65 -10.61 -13.24 -12.37
N THR A 66 -11.62 -13.57 -13.17
CA THR A 66 -12.60 -14.62 -12.86
C THR A 66 -11.94 -15.99 -12.70
N ASP A 67 -10.94 -16.28 -13.52
CA ASP A 67 -10.25 -17.57 -13.53
C ASP A 67 -9.37 -17.77 -12.27
N TYR A 68 -9.04 -16.68 -11.60
CA TYR A 68 -8.23 -16.67 -10.37
C TYR A 68 -9.07 -16.57 -9.10
N ALA A 69 -10.34 -16.17 -9.18
CA ALA A 69 -11.24 -16.05 -8.04
C ALA A 69 -11.87 -17.43 -7.68
N GLN A 70 -11.12 -18.25 -6.94
CA GLN A 70 -11.50 -19.64 -6.64
C GLN A 70 -12.29 -19.77 -5.33
N THR A 71 -11.98 -18.97 -4.31
CA THR A 71 -12.66 -18.99 -3.01
C THR A 71 -13.85 -18.05 -2.97
N LEU A 72 -14.69 -18.17 -1.94
CA LEU A 72 -15.80 -17.24 -1.72
C LEU A 72 -15.27 -15.82 -1.51
N GLU A 73 -14.24 -15.67 -0.73
CA GLU A 73 -13.61 -14.40 -0.40
C GLU A 73 -13.08 -13.70 -1.64
N GLU A 74 -12.40 -14.41 -2.52
CA GLU A 74 -11.89 -13.86 -3.78
C GLU A 74 -13.03 -13.45 -4.73
N ARG A 75 -14.11 -14.24 -4.77
CA ARG A 75 -15.31 -13.89 -5.56
C ARG A 75 -16.03 -12.69 -5.01
N VAL A 76 -16.08 -12.52 -3.68
CA VAL A 76 -16.66 -11.34 -3.05
C VAL A 76 -15.79 -10.12 -3.34
N MET A 77 -14.46 -10.20 -3.20
CA MET A 77 -13.56 -9.12 -3.60
C MET A 77 -13.77 -8.71 -5.06
N LEU A 78 -13.82 -9.68 -5.98
CA LEU A 78 -14.07 -9.39 -7.38
C LEU A 78 -15.45 -8.81 -7.61
N GLY A 79 -16.45 -9.27 -6.86
CA GLY A 79 -17.83 -8.74 -6.89
C GLY A 79 -17.90 -7.27 -6.47
N LEU A 80 -17.15 -6.89 -5.44
CA LEU A 80 -17.01 -5.48 -5.00
C LEU A 80 -16.36 -4.61 -6.08
N VAL A 81 -15.29 -5.10 -6.71
CA VAL A 81 -14.65 -4.42 -7.85
C VAL A 81 -15.64 -4.22 -9.00
N ILE A 82 -16.41 -5.26 -9.36
CA ILE A 82 -17.42 -5.18 -10.42
C ILE A 82 -18.52 -4.19 -10.04
N ALA A 83 -19.02 -4.25 -8.82
CA ALA A 83 -20.08 -3.38 -8.34
C ALA A 83 -19.64 -1.91 -8.33
N LYS A 84 -18.39 -1.63 -8.03
CA LYS A 84 -17.85 -0.26 -8.00
C LYS A 84 -17.53 0.26 -9.40
N LEU A 85 -16.75 -0.48 -10.18
CA LEU A 85 -16.20 0.01 -11.44
C LEU A 85 -17.17 -0.11 -12.62
N PHE A 86 -18.13 -1.02 -12.56
CA PHE A 86 -19.01 -1.36 -13.69
C PHE A 86 -20.50 -1.13 -13.40
N ASN A 87 -20.84 -0.44 -12.31
CA ASN A 87 -22.24 -0.21 -11.91
C ASN A 87 -22.93 0.94 -12.67
N SER A 88 -22.34 1.44 -13.73
CA SER A 88 -22.96 2.45 -14.59
C SER A 88 -23.02 1.96 -16.03
N PRO A 89 -24.15 2.14 -16.73
CA PRO A 89 -24.24 1.84 -18.15
C PRO A 89 -23.36 2.77 -19.03
N PHE A 90 -22.86 3.84 -18.43
CA PHE A 90 -22.00 4.84 -19.08
C PHE A 90 -20.50 4.61 -18.84
N VAL A 91 -20.13 3.46 -18.28
CA VAL A 91 -18.71 3.09 -18.18
C VAL A 91 -18.13 3.02 -19.57
N GLU A 92 -17.13 3.86 -19.82
CA GLU A 92 -16.43 3.88 -21.09
C GLU A 92 -15.47 2.69 -21.16
N THR A 93 -15.66 1.85 -22.17
CA THR A 93 -14.75 0.76 -22.48
C THR A 93 -14.23 0.98 -23.89
N THR A 94 -12.93 0.79 -24.08
CA THR A 94 -12.33 0.86 -25.43
C THR A 94 -12.53 -0.45 -26.15
N ASP A 95 -12.37 -0.43 -27.50
CA ASP A 95 -12.41 -1.64 -28.34
C ASP A 95 -11.33 -2.67 -27.96
N GLU A 96 -10.25 -2.20 -27.29
CA GLU A 96 -9.18 -3.06 -26.76
C GLU A 96 -9.51 -3.66 -25.39
N GLY A 97 -10.70 -3.47 -24.86
CA GLY A 97 -11.14 -3.98 -23.56
C GLY A 97 -10.55 -3.23 -22.37
N ARG A 98 -10.11 -2.00 -22.55
CA ARG A 98 -9.68 -1.12 -21.46
C ARG A 98 -10.85 -0.43 -20.83
N VAL A 99 -10.74 -0.15 -19.55
CA VAL A 99 -11.74 0.61 -18.76
C VAL A 99 -11.21 1.99 -18.50
N ALA A 100 -12.00 3.01 -18.76
CA ALA A 100 -11.69 4.37 -18.38
C ALA A 100 -12.16 4.64 -16.95
N LEU A 101 -11.25 4.77 -16.01
CA LEU A 101 -11.54 5.19 -14.64
C LEU A 101 -11.60 6.72 -14.58
N GLN A 102 -12.57 7.24 -13.83
CA GLN A 102 -12.80 8.68 -13.77
C GLN A 102 -12.13 9.36 -12.57
N GLU A 103 -11.93 8.62 -11.49
CA GLU A 103 -11.43 9.15 -10.23
C GLU A 103 -10.31 8.28 -9.64
N GLU A 104 -9.45 8.91 -8.85
CA GLU A 104 -8.39 8.24 -8.08
C GLU A 104 -8.96 7.21 -7.11
N TYR A 105 -10.11 7.51 -6.55
CA TYR A 105 -10.84 6.62 -5.66
C TYR A 105 -11.14 5.28 -6.35
N ASP A 106 -11.58 5.29 -7.59
CA ASP A 106 -11.91 4.07 -8.34
C ASP A 106 -10.65 3.21 -8.57
N TYR A 107 -9.51 3.84 -8.83
CA TYR A 107 -8.24 3.13 -8.93
C TYR A 107 -7.82 2.52 -7.59
N GLY A 108 -7.92 3.31 -6.51
CA GLY A 108 -7.67 2.83 -5.15
C GLY A 108 -8.53 1.63 -4.80
N TYR A 109 -9.85 1.76 -4.99
CA TYR A 109 -10.85 0.75 -4.62
C TYR A 109 -10.75 -0.52 -5.48
N GLY A 110 -10.72 -0.37 -6.80
CA GLY A 110 -10.82 -1.50 -7.71
C GLY A 110 -9.51 -2.23 -8.00
N ILE A 111 -8.37 -1.53 -7.90
CA ILE A 111 -7.06 -2.05 -8.31
C ILE A 111 -6.16 -2.33 -7.12
N CYS A 112 -6.06 -1.38 -6.19
CA CYS A 112 -5.11 -1.46 -5.10
C CYS A 112 -5.66 -2.15 -3.86
N ALA A 113 -6.92 -1.86 -3.51
CA ALA A 113 -7.54 -2.30 -2.27
C ALA A 113 -7.60 -3.83 -2.10
N PRO A 114 -7.85 -4.67 -3.12
CA PRO A 114 -7.84 -6.12 -2.95
C PRO A 114 -6.53 -6.65 -2.39
N LEU A 115 -5.37 -6.19 -2.91
CA LEU A 115 -4.06 -6.62 -2.43
C LEU A 115 -3.76 -6.09 -1.02
N ILE A 116 -4.06 -4.81 -0.77
CA ILE A 116 -3.84 -4.16 0.53
C ILE A 116 -4.71 -4.81 1.61
N SER A 117 -5.99 -5.10 1.29
CA SER A 117 -6.92 -5.80 2.21
C SER A 117 -6.45 -7.22 2.51
N LYS A 118 -5.98 -7.95 1.49
CA LYS A 118 -5.36 -9.26 1.72
C LYS A 118 -4.18 -9.16 2.68
N PHE A 119 -3.33 -8.16 2.53
CA PHE A 119 -2.17 -8.00 3.42
C PHE A 119 -2.61 -7.70 4.86
N ALA A 120 -3.64 -6.87 5.06
CA ALA A 120 -4.19 -6.60 6.39
C ALA A 120 -4.72 -7.88 7.08
N VAL A 121 -5.49 -8.69 6.35
CA VAL A 121 -6.00 -9.99 6.85
C VAL A 121 -4.84 -10.95 7.13
N TRP A 122 -3.89 -11.09 6.21
CA TRP A 122 -2.71 -11.95 6.38
C TRP A 122 -1.87 -11.54 7.60
N LEU A 123 -1.69 -10.23 7.81
CA LEU A 123 -0.95 -9.70 8.95
C LEU A 123 -1.66 -10.07 10.26
N TYR A 124 -2.98 -9.83 10.35
CA TYR A 124 -3.78 -10.20 11.51
C TYR A 124 -3.67 -11.71 11.82
N GLU A 125 -3.90 -12.56 10.82
CA GLU A 125 -3.85 -14.02 11.00
C GLU A 125 -2.45 -14.53 11.37
N THR A 126 -1.40 -13.86 10.85
CA THR A 126 -0.02 -14.23 11.13
C THR A 126 0.36 -13.82 12.55
N ILE A 127 0.04 -12.60 12.95
CA ILE A 127 0.29 -12.07 14.31
C ILE A 127 -0.44 -12.92 15.36
N LYS A 128 -1.67 -13.33 15.09
CA LYS A 128 -2.44 -14.22 15.99
C LYS A 128 -1.72 -15.53 16.31
N LYS A 129 -0.86 -16.00 15.43
CA LYS A 129 -0.09 -17.25 15.59
C LYS A 129 1.31 -17.04 16.19
N GLU A 130 1.71 -15.78 16.39
CA GLU A 130 3.04 -15.41 16.86
C GLU A 130 3.02 -14.99 18.33
N ALA A 131 4.10 -15.35 19.04
CA ALA A 131 4.33 -14.85 20.38
C ALA A 131 5.00 -13.46 20.30
N VAL A 132 4.19 -12.42 20.17
CA VAL A 132 4.64 -11.02 20.16
C VAL A 132 3.83 -10.21 21.17
N ASP A 133 4.49 -9.30 21.86
CA ASP A 133 3.85 -8.45 22.88
C ASP A 133 3.09 -7.29 22.24
N ASN A 134 3.60 -6.74 21.13
CA ASN A 134 2.90 -5.71 20.36
C ASN A 134 3.45 -5.62 18.92
N ILE A 135 2.79 -4.78 18.09
CA ILE A 135 3.17 -4.52 16.71
C ILE A 135 3.63 -3.08 16.58
N LEU A 136 4.77 -2.87 15.91
CA LEU A 136 5.30 -1.58 15.54
C LEU A 136 5.05 -1.36 14.04
N PHE A 137 4.09 -0.52 13.70
CA PHE A 137 3.83 -0.11 12.33
C PHE A 137 4.83 0.98 11.93
N ALA A 138 5.81 0.63 11.11
CA ALA A 138 6.89 1.54 10.73
C ALA A 138 6.35 2.80 10.05
N ALA A 139 6.75 3.97 10.56
CA ALA A 139 6.27 5.24 10.07
C ALA A 139 6.49 5.39 8.56
N ARG A 140 5.57 6.06 7.99
CA ARG A 140 5.07 6.26 6.67
C ARG A 140 4.29 5.05 6.15
N ASP A 141 4.92 3.97 5.80
CA ASP A 141 4.27 2.82 5.14
C ASP A 141 3.33 2.03 6.06
N GLY A 142 3.56 2.10 7.36
CA GLY A 142 2.67 1.51 8.36
C GLY A 142 1.39 2.29 8.65
N TYR A 143 1.22 3.52 8.12
CA TYR A 143 0.08 4.38 8.45
C TYR A 143 -1.27 3.77 8.05
N LEU A 144 -1.47 3.55 6.76
CA LEU A 144 -2.70 2.91 6.27
C LEU A 144 -2.83 1.49 6.82
N MET A 145 -1.74 0.76 6.92
CA MET A 145 -1.75 -0.63 7.37
C MET A 145 -2.16 -0.79 8.83
N GLN A 146 -1.80 0.14 9.71
CA GLN A 146 -2.30 0.15 11.09
C GLN A 146 -3.83 0.27 11.11
N THR A 147 -4.38 1.22 10.36
CA THR A 147 -5.83 1.42 10.25
C THR A 147 -6.54 0.14 9.81
N LEU A 148 -6.09 -0.45 8.70
CA LEU A 148 -6.72 -1.65 8.14
C LEU A 148 -6.56 -2.89 9.03
N TYR A 149 -5.42 -3.03 9.70
CA TYR A 149 -5.20 -4.08 10.68
C TYR A 149 -6.13 -3.92 11.89
N CYS A 150 -6.28 -2.72 12.44
CA CYS A 150 -7.20 -2.46 13.55
C CYS A 150 -8.64 -2.76 13.15
N MET A 151 -9.07 -2.34 11.96
CA MET A 151 -10.40 -2.68 11.43
C MET A 151 -10.61 -4.19 11.33
N THR A 152 -9.62 -4.93 10.86
CA THR A 152 -9.69 -6.39 10.77
C THR A 152 -9.82 -7.01 12.16
N ARG A 153 -8.97 -6.60 13.11
CA ARG A 153 -9.00 -7.06 14.50
C ARG A 153 -10.36 -6.77 15.18
N GLU A 154 -10.90 -5.57 15.01
CA GLU A 154 -12.20 -5.17 15.53
C GLU A 154 -13.33 -6.01 14.93
N ALA A 155 -13.31 -6.24 13.62
CA ALA A 155 -14.31 -7.05 12.92
C ALA A 155 -14.34 -8.50 13.43
N TYR A 156 -13.19 -9.08 13.78
CA TYR A 156 -13.12 -10.39 14.44
C TYR A 156 -13.45 -10.35 15.94
N ASN A 157 -13.59 -9.16 16.53
CA ASN A 157 -13.78 -8.96 17.98
C ASN A 157 -12.71 -9.71 18.82
N ASP A 158 -11.49 -9.78 18.32
CA ASP A 158 -10.38 -10.55 18.93
C ASP A 158 -9.43 -9.62 19.72
N MET A 159 -9.70 -9.50 21.00
CA MET A 159 -8.89 -8.70 21.92
C MET A 159 -7.60 -9.40 22.36
N SER A 160 -7.39 -10.66 22.00
CA SER A 160 -6.15 -11.40 22.32
C SER A 160 -4.96 -10.98 21.43
N VAL A 161 -5.24 -10.39 20.27
CA VAL A 161 -4.25 -9.90 19.32
C VAL A 161 -3.95 -8.41 19.64
N PRO A 162 -2.67 -7.98 19.73
CA PRO A 162 -2.33 -6.60 20.09
C PRO A 162 -2.88 -5.59 19.09
N GLU A 163 -3.18 -4.37 19.55
CA GLU A 163 -3.71 -3.28 18.73
C GLU A 163 -2.65 -2.68 17.80
N GLY A 164 -1.42 -2.61 18.29
CA GLY A 164 -0.31 -2.08 17.55
C GLY A 164 -0.06 -0.58 17.78
N ILE A 165 1.17 -0.19 17.52
CA ILE A 165 1.68 1.17 17.76
C ILE A 165 2.18 1.73 16.42
N TYR A 166 1.75 2.94 16.05
CA TYR A 166 2.39 3.66 14.96
C TYR A 166 3.76 4.13 15.42
N PHE A 167 4.79 3.52 14.84
CA PHE A 167 6.16 3.62 15.30
C PHE A 167 6.95 4.60 14.45
N TYR A 168 7.21 5.80 14.97
CA TYR A 168 8.03 6.78 14.29
C TYR A 168 9.45 6.26 14.10
N THR A 169 9.80 6.04 12.86
CA THR A 169 11.12 5.59 12.42
C THR A 169 11.40 6.05 11.00
N SER A 170 12.64 5.95 10.59
CA SER A 170 13.06 6.06 9.20
C SER A 170 14.38 5.34 9.04
N ARG A 171 14.72 5.00 7.80
CA ARG A 171 16.05 4.43 7.51
C ARG A 171 17.17 5.34 8.02
N LYS A 172 17.03 6.66 7.86
CA LYS A 172 18.01 7.64 8.34
C LYS A 172 18.14 7.61 9.86
N ALA A 173 17.03 7.73 10.57
CA ALA A 173 17.02 7.74 12.03
C ALA A 173 17.57 6.42 12.60
N ALA A 174 17.13 5.27 12.08
CA ALA A 174 17.59 3.96 12.54
C ALA A 174 19.05 3.68 12.24
N VAL A 175 19.53 4.00 11.02
CA VAL A 175 20.93 3.79 10.62
C VAL A 175 21.88 4.61 11.47
N MET A 176 21.55 5.87 11.77
CA MET A 176 22.37 6.72 12.65
C MET A 176 22.57 6.10 14.03
N THR A 177 21.53 5.53 14.62
CA THR A 177 21.59 4.92 15.95
C THR A 177 22.36 3.60 15.95
N GLY A 178 22.47 2.95 14.81
CA GLY A 178 23.21 1.69 14.64
C GLY A 178 24.72 1.86 14.45
N ILE A 179 25.23 3.11 14.31
CA ILE A 179 26.67 3.37 14.13
C ILE A 179 27.40 3.11 15.46
N ASN A 180 28.16 2.02 15.50
CA ASN A 180 28.93 1.60 16.68
C ASN A 180 30.34 1.10 16.34
N ASN A 181 30.68 0.97 15.08
CA ASN A 181 31.97 0.49 14.62
C ASN A 181 32.31 0.96 13.20
N GLU A 182 33.55 0.69 12.80
CA GLU A 182 34.09 1.02 11.49
C GLU A 182 33.35 0.36 10.33
N ALA A 183 33.04 -0.91 10.46
CA ALA A 183 32.38 -1.67 9.40
C ALA A 183 31.01 -1.05 9.03
N PHE A 184 30.29 -0.52 10.02
CA PHE A 184 29.01 0.12 9.78
C PHE A 184 29.15 1.49 9.09
N ILE A 185 30.17 2.26 9.45
CA ILE A 185 30.51 3.52 8.76
C ILE A 185 30.86 3.22 7.30
N ASN A 186 31.71 2.21 7.04
CA ASN A 186 32.10 1.83 5.69
C ASN A 186 30.89 1.38 4.85
N MET A 187 29.99 0.60 5.44
CA MET A 187 28.73 0.23 4.78
C MET A 187 27.91 1.47 4.36
N ILE A 188 27.81 2.49 5.23
CA ILE A 188 27.10 3.74 4.89
C ILE A 188 27.78 4.47 3.73
N ILE A 189 29.11 4.49 3.70
CA ILE A 189 29.89 5.10 2.62
C ILE A 189 29.59 4.39 1.30
N ASP A 190 29.64 3.05 1.29
CA ASP A 190 29.46 2.23 0.09
C ASP A 190 28.08 2.41 -0.53
N ILE A 191 27.02 2.39 0.30
CA ILE A 191 25.64 2.62 -0.18
C ILE A 191 25.37 4.08 -0.57
N SER A 192 26.28 5.00 -0.25
CA SER A 192 26.20 6.42 -0.58
C SER A 192 27.14 6.82 -1.72
N ASN A 193 27.70 5.84 -2.43
CA ASN A 193 28.62 6.08 -3.53
C ASN A 193 28.09 7.10 -4.55
N GLY A 194 28.94 8.01 -5.00
CA GLY A 194 28.59 9.11 -5.90
C GLY A 194 27.99 10.35 -5.21
N MET A 195 27.78 10.32 -3.89
CA MET A 195 27.33 11.50 -3.15
C MET A 195 28.52 12.45 -2.87
N PRO A 196 28.35 13.78 -3.08
CA PRO A 196 29.39 14.74 -2.72
C PRO A 196 29.79 14.63 -1.23
N PRO A 197 31.09 14.65 -0.89
CA PRO A 197 31.57 14.39 0.47
C PRO A 197 30.88 15.21 1.56
N LYS A 198 30.79 16.53 1.41
CA LYS A 198 30.10 17.41 2.40
C LYS A 198 28.62 17.09 2.54
N LYS A 199 27.96 16.69 1.44
CA LYS A 199 26.56 16.29 1.45
C LYS A 199 26.40 14.98 2.21
N MET A 200 27.28 14.02 2.01
CA MET A 200 27.31 12.76 2.76
C MET A 200 27.42 13.00 4.27
N MET A 201 28.34 13.86 4.70
CA MET A 201 28.53 14.17 6.12
C MET A 201 27.25 14.73 6.77
N ARG A 202 26.53 15.61 6.07
CA ARG A 202 25.27 16.17 6.58
C ARG A 202 24.10 15.19 6.54
N GLU A 203 23.93 14.50 5.41
CA GLU A 203 22.72 13.71 5.17
C GLU A 203 22.82 12.30 5.75
N ARG A 204 24.00 11.71 5.78
CA ARG A 204 24.22 10.34 6.27
C ARG A 204 24.67 10.30 7.72
N PHE A 205 25.56 11.22 8.10
CA PHE A 205 26.14 11.26 9.44
C PHE A 205 25.58 12.38 10.32
N GLY A 206 24.66 13.20 9.81
CA GLY A 206 23.97 14.22 10.59
C GLY A 206 24.88 15.30 11.18
N LEU A 207 26.08 15.54 10.60
CA LEU A 207 26.99 16.54 11.08
C LEU A 207 26.55 17.96 10.68
N GLU A 208 26.76 18.91 11.56
CA GLU A 208 26.55 20.33 11.27
C GLU A 208 27.67 20.89 10.41
N SER A 209 27.38 21.94 9.62
CA SER A 209 28.38 22.51 8.71
C SER A 209 29.64 22.98 9.40
N ARG A 210 29.58 23.38 10.67
CA ARG A 210 30.75 23.78 11.48
C ARG A 210 31.68 22.62 11.84
N ASP A 211 31.14 21.39 11.88
CA ASP A 211 31.89 20.18 12.26
C ASP A 211 32.44 19.45 11.02
N ILE A 212 32.17 19.97 9.81
CA ILE A 212 32.57 19.36 8.56
C ILE A 212 33.82 20.07 8.00
N LEU A 213 34.94 19.36 7.97
CA LEU A 213 36.15 19.83 7.34
C LEU A 213 36.01 20.02 5.82
N SER A 214 36.74 20.93 5.24
CA SER A 214 36.79 21.07 3.80
C SER A 214 37.42 19.83 3.17
N TYR A 215 36.81 19.30 2.12
CA TYR A 215 37.44 18.22 1.36
C TYR A 215 38.60 18.79 0.58
N GLN A 216 39.80 18.27 0.84
CA GLN A 216 41.05 18.65 0.16
C GLN A 216 41.63 17.39 -0.45
N GLU A 217 41.73 17.36 -1.77
CA GLU A 217 42.23 16.20 -2.51
C GLU A 217 43.68 15.88 -2.18
N GLU A 218 44.46 16.90 -1.89
CA GLU A 218 45.85 16.77 -1.47
C GLU A 218 46.00 16.03 -0.13
N VAL A 219 45.02 16.15 0.77
CA VAL A 219 45.03 15.53 2.09
C VAL A 219 44.39 14.13 2.08
N TYR A 220 43.29 13.99 1.40
CA TYR A 220 42.48 12.76 1.43
C TYR A 220 42.68 11.87 0.20
N GLY A 221 43.35 12.41 -0.86
CA GLY A 221 43.41 11.79 -2.16
C GLY A 221 41.98 11.58 -2.71
N ASN A 222 41.81 10.61 -3.56
CA ASN A 222 40.46 10.24 -4.06
C ASN A 222 39.69 9.30 -3.10
N SER A 223 40.10 9.23 -1.81
CA SER A 223 39.50 8.32 -0.84
C SER A 223 38.45 9.00 0.03
N ILE A 224 37.18 8.79 -0.28
CA ILE A 224 36.04 9.22 0.56
C ILE A 224 36.14 8.60 1.96
N HIS A 225 36.63 7.37 2.10
CA HIS A 225 36.80 6.71 3.39
C HIS A 225 37.74 7.50 4.31
N LYS A 226 38.90 7.93 3.82
CA LYS A 226 39.83 8.76 4.61
C LYS A 226 39.20 10.06 5.07
N TYR A 227 38.42 10.70 4.20
CA TYR A 227 37.69 11.92 4.56
C TYR A 227 36.66 11.68 5.65
N VAL A 228 35.84 10.64 5.52
CA VAL A 228 34.84 10.30 6.54
C VAL A 228 35.52 9.94 7.86
N TRP A 229 36.60 9.18 7.83
CA TRP A 229 37.39 8.80 9.02
C TRP A 229 38.01 9.98 9.75
N ALA A 230 38.36 11.04 9.06
CA ALA A 230 38.81 12.28 9.71
C ALA A 230 37.75 12.92 10.61
N HIS A 231 36.49 12.50 10.47
CA HIS A 231 35.35 12.96 11.27
C HIS A 231 34.82 11.88 12.25
N ALA A 232 35.53 10.77 12.42
CA ALA A 232 35.05 9.62 13.19
C ALA A 232 34.53 9.98 14.59
N GLU A 233 35.30 10.81 15.32
CA GLU A 233 34.91 11.25 16.68
C GLU A 233 33.57 12.00 16.66
N ALA A 234 33.39 12.94 15.74
CA ALA A 234 32.16 13.69 15.58
C ALA A 234 30.97 12.80 15.17
N ILE A 235 31.23 11.83 14.29
CA ILE A 235 30.24 10.83 13.85
C ILE A 235 29.77 9.98 15.03
N PHE A 236 30.70 9.41 15.82
CA PHE A 236 30.33 8.58 16.98
C PHE A 236 29.59 9.41 18.05
N LYS A 237 30.05 10.62 18.34
CA LYS A 237 29.35 11.53 19.28
C LYS A 237 27.91 11.81 18.81
N ARG A 238 27.71 12.03 17.51
CA ARG A 238 26.39 12.27 16.94
C ARG A 238 25.53 11.02 16.97
N ALA A 239 26.10 9.85 16.68
CA ALA A 239 25.43 8.57 16.78
C ALA A 239 24.96 8.24 18.20
N ASP A 240 25.82 8.48 19.20
CA ASP A 240 25.45 8.27 20.62
C ASP A 240 24.32 9.19 21.06
N LEU A 241 24.33 10.45 20.62
CA LEU A 241 23.23 11.37 20.87
C LEU A 241 21.94 10.89 20.23
N ALA A 242 21.99 10.51 18.95
CA ALA A 242 20.83 9.99 18.21
C ALA A 242 20.26 8.74 18.89
N LYS A 243 21.14 7.83 19.34
CA LYS A 243 20.75 6.62 20.07
C LYS A 243 20.04 6.93 21.37
N ARG A 244 20.57 7.83 22.20
CA ARG A 244 19.94 8.24 23.47
C ARG A 244 18.56 8.83 23.24
N ASN A 245 18.43 9.72 22.26
CA ASN A 245 17.18 10.37 21.92
C ASN A 245 16.14 9.38 21.40
N TYR A 246 16.57 8.41 20.57
CA TYR A 246 15.68 7.39 20.07
C TYR A 246 15.23 6.43 21.19
N PHE A 247 16.10 6.04 22.12
CA PHE A 247 15.68 5.26 23.30
C PHE A 247 14.68 6.01 24.17
N LYS A 248 14.85 7.33 24.29
CA LYS A 248 13.89 8.16 25.02
C LYS A 248 12.51 8.12 24.35
N TYR A 249 12.47 8.23 23.01
CA TYR A 249 11.24 8.04 22.24
C TYR A 249 10.62 6.67 22.50
N MET A 250 11.40 5.59 22.39
CA MET A 250 10.91 4.23 22.65
C MET A 250 10.32 4.09 24.06
N GLY A 251 10.98 4.65 25.06
CA GLY A 251 10.45 4.68 26.42
C GLY A 251 9.16 5.50 26.54
N ASN A 252 9.08 6.65 25.87
CA ASN A 252 7.89 7.50 25.88
C ASN A 252 6.65 6.82 25.30
N ILE A 253 6.82 5.91 24.33
CA ILE A 253 5.74 5.12 23.75
C ILE A 253 5.53 3.76 24.41
N GLY A 254 6.20 3.51 25.55
CA GLY A 254 5.98 2.34 26.38
C GLY A 254 6.63 1.06 25.91
N LEU A 255 7.71 1.12 25.09
CA LEU A 255 8.45 -0.10 24.74
C LEU A 255 9.33 -0.57 25.90
N GLU A 256 9.27 -1.87 26.19
CA GLU A 256 9.89 -2.47 27.37
C GLU A 256 11.04 -3.41 26.98
N ILE A 257 12.05 -3.46 27.86
CA ILE A 257 13.19 -4.37 27.74
C ILE A 257 12.72 -5.84 27.85
N GLY A 258 13.29 -6.71 27.02
CA GLY A 258 13.04 -8.15 27.05
C GLY A 258 11.71 -8.58 26.44
N LYS A 259 10.94 -7.65 25.87
CA LYS A 259 9.74 -7.94 25.09
C LYS A 259 10.07 -8.32 23.64
N THR A 260 9.09 -8.88 22.96
CA THR A 260 9.18 -9.24 21.53
C THR A 260 8.17 -8.42 20.75
N TYR A 261 8.63 -7.64 19.78
CA TYR A 261 7.79 -6.81 18.94
C TYR A 261 7.76 -7.28 17.50
N ALA A 262 6.57 -7.35 16.91
CA ALA A 262 6.43 -7.42 15.46
C ALA A 262 6.76 -6.06 14.85
N PHE A 263 7.55 -6.02 13.81
CA PHE A 263 7.88 -4.81 13.05
C PHE A 263 7.27 -4.93 11.67
N MET A 264 6.22 -4.18 11.43
CA MET A 264 5.55 -4.13 10.14
C MET A 264 6.15 -3.02 9.28
N ASP A 265 6.65 -3.38 8.12
CA ASP A 265 7.04 -2.49 7.03
C ASP A 265 6.47 -3.06 5.72
N PHE A 266 6.27 -2.25 4.68
CA PHE A 266 5.53 -2.74 3.52
C PHE A 266 6.42 -3.52 2.57
N VAL A 267 7.41 -2.89 1.99
CA VAL A 267 8.40 -3.56 1.13
C VAL A 267 9.80 -3.12 1.51
N SER A 268 10.64 -4.06 1.90
CA SER A 268 11.96 -3.72 2.41
C SER A 268 12.95 -4.87 2.25
N SER A 269 14.25 -4.52 2.25
CA SER A 269 15.37 -5.44 2.51
C SER A 269 15.70 -5.55 4.00
N GLY A 270 14.87 -4.97 4.88
CA GLY A 270 15.02 -5.00 6.32
C GLY A 270 16.12 -4.09 6.88
N THR A 271 16.57 -3.09 6.15
CA THR A 271 17.64 -2.19 6.62
C THR A 271 17.27 -1.52 7.94
N THR A 272 16.04 -1.02 8.08
CA THR A 272 15.54 -0.39 9.30
C THR A 272 15.44 -1.40 10.44
N GLN A 273 14.83 -2.57 10.20
CA GLN A 273 14.74 -3.65 11.19
C GLN A 273 16.12 -4.10 11.69
N LYS A 274 17.07 -4.33 10.79
CA LYS A 274 18.45 -4.72 11.13
C LYS A 274 19.15 -3.68 12.00
N ALA A 275 18.98 -2.40 11.68
CA ALA A 275 19.54 -1.31 12.48
C ALA A 275 18.92 -1.25 13.87
N LEU A 276 17.60 -1.38 13.97
CA LEU A 276 16.88 -1.40 15.25
C LEU A 276 17.26 -2.63 16.08
N ALA A 277 17.30 -3.83 15.51
CA ALA A 277 17.63 -5.07 16.20
C ALA A 277 19.06 -5.07 16.80
N ARG A 278 19.98 -4.30 16.21
CA ARG A 278 21.34 -4.16 16.76
C ARG A 278 21.43 -3.30 18.02
N MET A 279 20.50 -2.38 18.19
CA MET A 279 20.55 -1.43 19.27
C MET A 279 19.48 -1.63 20.34
N ALA A 280 18.32 -2.17 19.96
CA ALA A 280 17.16 -2.29 20.82
C ALA A 280 17.40 -3.36 21.90
N PRO A 281 16.97 -3.13 23.16
CA PRO A 281 17.06 -4.10 24.23
C PRO A 281 15.88 -5.08 24.24
N PHE A 282 15.25 -5.27 23.10
CA PHE A 282 14.10 -6.16 22.88
C PHE A 282 14.22 -6.84 21.50
N GLU A 283 13.49 -7.94 21.34
CA GLU A 283 13.47 -8.71 20.09
C GLU A 283 12.56 -8.04 19.05
N ILE A 284 12.94 -8.09 17.77
CA ILE A 284 12.19 -7.53 16.65
C ILE A 284 12.03 -8.58 15.56
N LYS A 285 10.78 -9.02 15.32
CA LYS A 285 10.40 -9.92 14.23
C LYS A 285 9.78 -9.11 13.08
N GLY A 286 10.28 -9.26 11.86
CA GLY A 286 9.82 -8.50 10.69
C GLY A 286 8.61 -9.11 10.01
N PHE A 287 7.61 -8.29 9.65
CA PHE A 287 6.43 -8.68 8.90
C PHE A 287 6.26 -7.75 7.70
N TYR A 288 6.32 -8.31 6.50
CA TYR A 288 6.37 -7.55 5.26
C TYR A 288 5.30 -8.00 4.27
N ALA A 289 4.76 -7.07 3.50
CA ALA A 289 3.99 -7.42 2.32
C ALA A 289 4.90 -8.04 1.27
N GLY A 290 6.06 -7.42 1.03
CA GLY A 290 7.08 -7.91 0.12
C GLY A 290 8.48 -7.86 0.72
N TRP A 291 9.24 -8.95 0.57
CA TRP A 291 10.63 -9.03 1.00
C TRP A 291 11.56 -9.05 -0.21
N ASN A 292 12.50 -8.10 -0.25
CA ASN A 292 13.49 -7.97 -1.32
C ASN A 292 14.95 -8.15 -0.84
N GLY A 293 15.16 -8.62 0.39
CA GLY A 293 16.48 -8.98 0.90
C GLY A 293 16.94 -10.35 0.41
N THR A 294 18.26 -10.59 0.41
CA THR A 294 18.84 -11.90 0.10
C THR A 294 18.73 -12.85 1.28
N GLU A 295 18.85 -14.17 1.02
CA GLU A 295 18.82 -15.18 2.09
C GLU A 295 19.98 -15.02 3.08
N ASP A 296 21.17 -14.66 2.60
CA ASP A 296 22.35 -14.41 3.42
C ASP A 296 22.22 -13.16 4.32
N GLU A 297 21.28 -12.28 4.00
CA GLU A 297 20.96 -11.09 4.81
C GLU A 297 19.96 -11.38 5.94
N ARG A 298 19.50 -12.62 6.09
CA ARG A 298 18.49 -13.05 7.09
C ARG A 298 19.02 -13.18 8.52
N ASN A 299 19.90 -12.30 8.95
CA ASN A 299 20.28 -12.24 10.38
C ASN A 299 19.12 -11.67 11.26
N VAL A 300 17.89 -11.62 10.73
CA VAL A 300 16.68 -11.17 11.42
C VAL A 300 15.53 -12.11 11.09
N ASP A 301 14.66 -12.36 12.08
CA ASP A 301 13.44 -13.13 11.86
C ASP A 301 12.48 -12.35 10.96
N VAL A 302 12.11 -12.92 9.81
CA VAL A 302 11.30 -12.25 8.78
C VAL A 302 10.20 -13.17 8.26
N LYS A 303 8.99 -12.64 8.24
CA LYS A 303 7.84 -13.21 7.55
C LYS A 303 7.36 -12.24 6.47
N ALA A 304 7.12 -12.75 5.28
CA ALA A 304 6.63 -11.97 4.15
C ALA A 304 5.49 -12.69 3.44
N MET A 305 4.46 -11.92 3.07
CA MET A 305 3.34 -12.43 2.29
C MET A 305 3.80 -12.83 0.88
N PHE A 306 4.62 -11.98 0.25
CA PHE A 306 5.28 -12.27 -1.01
C PHE A 306 6.78 -12.43 -0.80
N LYS A 307 7.32 -13.56 -1.26
CA LYS A 307 8.75 -13.91 -1.14
C LYS A 307 9.52 -13.79 -2.44
N GLU A 308 8.83 -13.39 -3.52
CA GLU A 308 9.42 -13.26 -4.84
C GLU A 308 10.15 -11.93 -4.98
N ASN A 309 11.31 -11.96 -5.62
CA ASN A 309 12.16 -10.79 -5.86
C ASN A 309 12.30 -10.54 -7.37
N THR A 310 11.17 -10.47 -8.08
CA THR A 310 11.16 -10.14 -9.51
C THR A 310 11.05 -8.63 -9.73
N ALA A 311 11.57 -8.14 -10.85
CA ALA A 311 11.48 -6.72 -11.20
C ALA A 311 10.02 -6.23 -11.28
N SER A 312 9.11 -7.07 -11.80
CA SER A 312 7.68 -6.77 -11.88
C SER A 312 7.02 -6.71 -10.50
N PHE A 313 7.43 -7.55 -9.58
CA PHE A 313 7.02 -7.54 -8.19
C PHE A 313 7.42 -6.23 -7.50
N LEU A 314 8.71 -5.88 -7.54
CA LEU A 314 9.20 -4.64 -6.95
C LEU A 314 8.53 -3.38 -7.53
N GLN A 315 8.22 -3.39 -8.83
CA GLN A 315 7.54 -2.29 -9.49
C GLN A 315 6.12 -2.09 -8.96
N ARG A 316 5.36 -3.18 -8.76
CA ARG A 316 4.00 -3.14 -8.20
C ARG A 316 3.98 -2.55 -6.79
N PHE A 317 4.87 -3.00 -5.94
CA PHE A 317 4.94 -2.52 -4.56
C PHE A 317 5.38 -1.05 -4.46
N LYS A 318 6.27 -0.59 -5.35
CA LYS A 318 6.64 0.83 -5.42
C LYS A 318 5.44 1.73 -5.74
N ILE A 319 4.50 1.28 -6.56
CA ILE A 319 3.26 2.02 -6.81
C ILE A 319 2.45 2.12 -5.52
N MET A 320 2.31 1.04 -4.78
CA MET A 320 1.56 1.04 -3.53
C MET A 320 2.21 1.90 -2.45
N GLU A 321 3.54 1.91 -2.33
CA GLU A 321 4.28 2.78 -1.40
C GLU A 321 3.95 4.27 -1.61
N THR A 322 3.48 4.68 -2.78
CA THR A 322 3.15 6.10 -3.04
C THR A 322 1.92 6.58 -2.27
N PHE A 323 1.00 5.70 -1.94
CA PHE A 323 -0.27 6.08 -1.29
C PHE A 323 -0.55 5.42 0.07
N ILE A 324 0.10 4.30 0.42
CA ILE A 324 -0.05 3.71 1.77
C ILE A 324 0.60 4.57 2.86
N THR A 325 1.48 5.46 2.46
CA THR A 325 2.33 6.30 3.29
C THR A 325 1.54 7.38 4.03
N SER A 326 1.97 7.75 5.24
CA SER A 326 1.37 8.87 5.96
C SER A 326 1.48 10.19 5.19
N LEU A 327 0.58 11.11 5.51
CA LEU A 327 0.64 12.48 4.97
C LEU A 327 1.80 13.29 5.58
N GLU A 328 2.36 12.83 6.70
CA GLU A 328 3.51 13.44 7.34
C GLU A 328 4.81 13.14 6.57
N PRO A 329 5.81 14.04 6.64
CA PRO A 329 7.13 13.74 6.09
C PRO A 329 7.87 12.67 6.89
N SER A 330 8.98 12.15 6.35
CA SER A 330 9.82 11.19 7.05
C SER A 330 10.45 11.77 8.31
N VAL A 331 10.61 10.96 9.34
CA VAL A 331 11.37 11.31 10.54
C VAL A 331 12.84 11.54 10.16
N ASN A 332 13.36 12.69 10.54
CA ASN A 332 14.75 13.06 10.30
C ASN A 332 15.65 12.62 11.48
N TYR A 333 15.23 12.91 12.70
CA TYR A 333 15.88 12.52 13.95
C TYR A 333 14.90 12.68 15.14
N PHE A 334 15.34 12.35 16.33
CA PHE A 334 14.61 12.61 17.58
C PHE A 334 15.32 13.70 18.39
N ASP A 335 14.56 14.64 18.95
CA ASP A 335 15.08 15.69 19.83
C ASP A 335 15.49 15.13 21.21
N ASP A 336 16.03 16.00 22.08
CA ASP A 336 16.49 15.62 23.41
C ASP A 336 15.37 15.17 24.36
N ASN A 337 14.11 15.37 23.99
CA ASN A 337 12.94 14.86 24.71
C ASN A 337 12.41 13.55 24.13
N GLY A 338 12.96 13.08 23.03
CA GLY A 338 12.49 11.90 22.30
C GLY A 338 11.32 12.20 21.37
N ASN A 339 11.05 13.47 21.03
CA ASN A 339 10.03 13.80 20.05
C ASN A 339 10.58 13.64 18.63
N PRO A 340 9.78 13.10 17.66
CA PRO A 340 10.21 13.02 16.28
C PRO A 340 10.31 14.42 15.66
N VAL A 341 11.42 14.66 14.98
CA VAL A 341 11.65 15.85 14.16
C VAL A 341 11.60 15.43 12.70
N PHE A 342 10.68 15.98 11.96
CA PHE A 342 10.41 15.58 10.57
C PHE A 342 11.31 16.28 9.56
N SER A 343 11.47 15.66 8.41
CA SER A 343 12.07 16.26 7.22
C SER A 343 11.14 17.34 6.63
N TYR A 344 11.65 18.12 5.70
CA TYR A 344 10.81 19.07 4.97
C TYR A 344 9.74 18.31 4.14
N GLN A 345 8.49 18.82 4.16
CA GLN A 345 7.43 18.30 3.30
C GLN A 345 7.64 18.83 1.87
N ASP A 346 7.90 17.92 0.96
CA ASP A 346 8.13 18.22 -0.46
C ASP A 346 6.99 17.76 -1.38
N ARG A 347 5.96 17.12 -0.81
CA ARG A 347 4.71 16.79 -1.51
C ARG A 347 3.77 17.99 -1.48
N SER A 348 3.17 18.28 -2.63
CA SER A 348 2.16 19.33 -2.76
C SER A 348 0.85 18.92 -2.09
N GLU A 349 0.01 19.90 -1.74
CA GLU A 349 -1.34 19.65 -1.20
C GLU A 349 -2.17 18.75 -2.14
N ARG A 350 -2.01 18.92 -3.44
CA ARG A 350 -2.69 18.11 -4.45
C ARG A 350 -2.26 16.65 -4.36
N GLU A 351 -0.97 16.37 -4.26
CA GLU A 351 -0.44 15.00 -4.10
C GLU A 351 -0.93 14.37 -2.80
N LEU A 352 -0.95 15.12 -1.69
CA LEU A 352 -1.47 14.64 -0.42
C LEU A 352 -2.96 14.31 -0.50
N LYS A 353 -3.75 15.12 -1.23
CA LYS A 353 -5.17 14.85 -1.46
C LYS A 353 -5.39 13.54 -2.23
N TYR A 354 -4.58 13.25 -3.25
CA TYR A 354 -4.66 11.98 -3.98
C TYR A 354 -4.33 10.79 -3.08
N VAL A 355 -3.27 10.92 -2.28
CA VAL A 355 -2.90 9.88 -1.30
C VAL A 355 -4.06 9.59 -0.35
N SER A 356 -4.68 10.64 0.23
CA SER A 356 -5.83 10.47 1.13
C SER A 356 -7.01 9.80 0.43
N CYS A 357 -7.36 10.22 -0.78
CA CYS A 357 -8.47 9.67 -1.55
C CYS A 357 -8.29 8.16 -1.82
N MET A 358 -7.08 7.73 -2.16
CA MET A 358 -6.79 6.31 -2.38
C MET A 358 -6.78 5.51 -1.07
N GLN A 359 -6.36 6.11 0.05
CA GLN A 359 -6.44 5.50 1.37
C GLN A 359 -7.89 5.28 1.79
N ASP A 360 -8.75 6.28 1.62
CA ASP A 360 -10.19 6.19 1.91
C ASP A 360 -10.82 5.05 1.10
N ALA A 361 -10.48 4.94 -0.18
CA ALA A 361 -10.95 3.85 -1.04
C ALA A 361 -10.55 2.45 -0.51
N CYS A 362 -9.32 2.30 0.00
CA CYS A 362 -8.87 1.04 0.58
C CYS A 362 -9.58 0.72 1.90
N VAL A 363 -9.86 1.74 2.73
CA VAL A 363 -10.61 1.60 3.98
C VAL A 363 -12.03 1.15 3.69
N ASP A 364 -12.72 1.81 2.77
CA ASP A 364 -14.10 1.49 2.39
C ASP A 364 -14.19 0.07 1.81
N PHE A 365 -13.25 -0.31 0.93
CA PHE A 365 -13.22 -1.66 0.36
C PHE A 365 -13.08 -2.72 1.45
N LEU A 366 -12.11 -2.58 2.38
CA LEU A 366 -11.92 -3.55 3.45
C LEU A 366 -13.15 -3.63 4.36
N GLN A 367 -13.76 -2.49 4.68
CA GLN A 367 -14.96 -2.45 5.50
C GLN A 367 -16.13 -3.22 4.86
N GLU A 368 -16.35 -3.00 3.56
CA GLU A 368 -17.40 -3.69 2.82
C GLU A 368 -17.09 -5.19 2.70
N PHE A 369 -15.84 -5.53 2.41
CA PHE A 369 -15.39 -6.91 2.31
C PHE A 369 -15.63 -7.67 3.62
N LEU A 370 -15.16 -7.15 4.76
CA LEU A 370 -15.32 -7.79 6.06
C LEU A 370 -16.79 -7.96 6.45
N LYS A 371 -17.66 -7.01 6.12
CA LYS A 371 -19.12 -7.14 6.36
C LYS A 371 -19.75 -8.31 5.61
N LEU A 372 -19.21 -8.69 4.46
CA LEU A 372 -19.77 -9.72 3.59
C LEU A 372 -19.22 -11.13 3.85
N VAL A 373 -17.99 -11.26 4.34
CA VAL A 373 -17.30 -12.55 4.38
C VAL A 373 -16.91 -13.04 5.77
N LEU A 374 -17.14 -12.27 6.84
CA LEU A 374 -16.78 -12.74 8.19
C LEU A 374 -17.70 -13.88 8.67
N PRO A 375 -17.09 -14.93 9.26
CA PRO A 375 -15.66 -15.19 9.40
C PRO A 375 -15.02 -15.56 8.06
N ILE A 376 -13.75 -15.13 7.84
CA ILE A 376 -12.98 -15.54 6.66
C ILE A 376 -12.58 -17.01 6.86
N GLU A 377 -13.06 -17.88 5.99
CA GLU A 377 -12.81 -19.33 6.04
C GLU A 377 -11.89 -19.78 4.89
N GLY A 378 -11.98 -19.13 3.76
CA GLY A 378 -11.19 -19.40 2.57
C GLY A 378 -9.90 -18.58 2.49
N ALA A 379 -8.88 -19.15 1.85
CA ALA A 379 -7.65 -18.41 1.58
C ALA A 379 -7.83 -17.43 0.43
N ILE A 380 -7.28 -16.23 0.59
CA ILE A 380 -7.12 -15.28 -0.51
C ILE A 380 -5.73 -15.52 -1.11
N SER A 381 -5.65 -15.97 -2.38
CA SER A 381 -4.38 -16.31 -3.02
C SER A 381 -3.58 -15.08 -3.44
N ASN A 382 -2.27 -15.24 -3.53
CA ASN A 382 -1.40 -14.19 -4.06
C ASN A 382 -1.67 -13.99 -5.56
N GLU A 383 -1.93 -15.08 -6.29
CA GLU A 383 -2.21 -15.05 -7.72
C GLU A 383 -3.44 -14.22 -8.06
N PHE A 384 -4.51 -14.34 -7.26
CA PHE A 384 -5.73 -13.56 -7.47
C PHE A 384 -5.48 -12.06 -7.33
N VAL A 385 -4.95 -11.61 -6.19
CA VAL A 385 -4.73 -10.17 -5.97
C VAL A 385 -3.69 -9.59 -6.91
N ASP A 386 -2.69 -10.39 -7.29
CA ASP A 386 -1.70 -10.02 -8.30
C ASP A 386 -2.34 -9.83 -9.67
N ARG A 387 -3.29 -10.70 -10.04
CA ARG A 387 -4.01 -10.57 -11.31
C ARG A 387 -4.88 -9.32 -11.34
N VAL A 388 -5.62 -9.04 -10.27
CA VAL A 388 -6.43 -7.82 -10.15
C VAL A 388 -5.53 -6.59 -10.30
N PHE A 389 -4.38 -6.57 -9.63
CA PHE A 389 -3.44 -5.45 -9.73
C PHE A 389 -2.80 -5.34 -11.14
N ALA A 390 -2.47 -6.47 -11.76
CA ALA A 390 -1.86 -6.49 -13.10
C ALA A 390 -2.81 -5.95 -14.18
N VAL A 391 -4.12 -6.20 -14.04
CA VAL A 391 -5.14 -5.65 -14.95
C VAL A 391 -5.21 -4.13 -14.83
N GLY A 392 -4.94 -3.57 -13.64
CA GLY A 392 -4.87 -2.12 -13.43
C GLY A 392 -3.87 -1.39 -14.33
N LYS A 393 -2.85 -2.09 -14.86
CA LYS A 393 -1.95 -1.52 -15.88
C LYS A 393 -2.62 -1.31 -17.25
N ARG A 394 -3.76 -1.96 -17.48
CA ARG A 394 -4.56 -1.87 -18.72
C ARG A 394 -5.75 -0.92 -18.59
N VAL A 395 -5.82 -0.21 -17.48
CA VAL A 395 -6.85 0.80 -17.24
C VAL A 395 -6.42 2.10 -17.89
N ASP A 396 -7.26 2.63 -18.76
CA ASP A 396 -7.14 4.01 -19.22
C ASP A 396 -7.84 4.91 -18.20
N VAL A 397 -7.10 5.83 -17.63
CA VAL A 397 -7.70 6.91 -16.83
C VAL A 397 -8.09 8.01 -17.79
N VAL A 398 -9.35 8.44 -17.77
CA VAL A 398 -9.91 9.45 -18.70
C VAL A 398 -9.08 10.73 -18.69
N ASP A 399 -8.64 11.12 -17.52
CA ASP A 399 -7.62 12.15 -17.39
C ASP A 399 -6.27 11.51 -17.08
N LYS A 400 -5.49 11.17 -18.12
CA LYS A 400 -4.13 10.63 -17.98
C LYS A 400 -3.21 11.48 -17.11
N ASN A 401 -3.56 12.75 -16.92
CA ASN A 401 -2.85 13.68 -16.03
C ASN A 401 -3.34 13.61 -14.58
N ALA A 402 -4.47 12.97 -14.28
CA ALA A 402 -5.08 13.05 -12.95
C ALA A 402 -4.51 12.04 -11.95
N VAL A 403 -4.59 10.74 -12.22
CA VAL A 403 -4.37 9.73 -11.17
C VAL A 403 -2.92 9.26 -11.06
N ILE A 404 -2.35 8.82 -12.16
CA ILE A 404 -1.04 8.15 -12.13
C ILE A 404 0.11 9.16 -12.08
N ASN A 405 -0.05 10.33 -12.73
CA ASN A 405 1.02 11.32 -12.85
C ASN A 405 1.27 12.11 -11.56
N HIS A 406 0.32 12.10 -10.62
CA HIS A 406 0.44 12.81 -9.35
C HIS A 406 0.94 11.94 -8.20
N LEU A 407 1.00 10.64 -8.38
CA LEU A 407 1.59 9.77 -7.39
C LEU A 407 3.13 9.79 -7.52
N VAL A 408 3.79 10.11 -6.44
CA VAL A 408 5.24 10.27 -6.39
C VAL A 408 5.82 9.38 -5.31
N LEU A 409 6.75 8.52 -5.70
CA LEU A 409 7.56 7.76 -4.76
C LEU A 409 8.73 8.62 -4.29
N MET A 410 8.76 8.89 -2.99
CA MET A 410 9.85 9.61 -2.36
C MET A 410 10.87 8.63 -1.77
N ASP A 411 12.04 8.53 -2.38
CA ASP A 411 13.18 7.86 -1.76
C ASP A 411 14.00 8.89 -0.96
N ASP A 412 13.64 9.07 0.30
CA ASP A 412 14.30 10.02 1.21
C ASP A 412 15.77 9.69 1.43
N TRP A 413 16.14 8.42 1.31
CA TRP A 413 17.54 8.00 1.44
C TRP A 413 18.39 8.43 0.24
N ARG A 414 17.85 8.23 -0.98
CA ARG A 414 18.54 8.63 -2.22
C ARG A 414 18.25 10.06 -2.62
N LYS A 415 17.31 10.74 -1.94
CA LYS A 415 16.81 12.07 -2.31
C LYS A 415 16.32 12.11 -3.75
N LYS A 416 15.63 11.06 -4.16
CA LYS A 416 15.02 10.94 -5.49
C LYS A 416 13.51 11.03 -5.37
N ARG A 417 12.94 11.80 -6.28
CA ARG A 417 11.51 11.91 -6.52
C ARG A 417 11.22 11.21 -7.85
N ASN A 418 10.52 10.09 -7.80
CA ASN A 418 10.17 9.31 -8.99
C ASN A 418 8.67 9.42 -9.21
N HIS A 419 8.26 9.97 -10.34
CA HIS A 419 6.87 9.89 -10.76
C HIS A 419 6.53 8.46 -11.16
N ILE A 420 5.30 8.02 -10.90
CA ILE A 420 4.88 6.64 -11.18
C ILE A 420 5.07 6.27 -12.65
N GLU A 421 4.86 7.19 -13.58
CA GLU A 421 5.14 6.96 -15.00
C GLU A 421 6.56 6.44 -15.25
N GLN A 422 7.53 6.94 -14.51
CA GLN A 422 8.93 6.50 -14.59
C GLN A 422 9.17 5.14 -13.95
N ILE A 423 8.24 4.68 -13.13
CA ILE A 423 8.31 3.37 -12.45
C ILE A 423 7.60 2.30 -13.28
N ILE A 424 6.58 2.69 -14.04
CA ILE A 424 5.76 1.77 -14.86
C ILE A 424 6.42 1.45 -16.20
N GLN A 425 7.29 2.32 -16.71
CA GLN A 425 8.11 2.06 -17.89
C GLN A 425 9.24 1.06 -17.57
#